data_f99ac8878e72a65452f7bb8f93d2f3dc
#
_entry.id   f99ac8878e72a65452f7bb8f93d2f3dc
#
_cell.length_a   1.000
_cell.length_b   1.000
_cell.length_c   1.000
_cell.angle_alpha   90.00
_cell.angle_beta   90.00
_cell.angle_gamma   90.00
#
_symmetry.space_group_name_H-M   'P 1'
#
loop_
_entity.id
_entity.type
_entity.pdbx_description
1 polymer ?
#
loop_
_entity_poly.entity_id
_entity_poly.type
_entity_poly.pdbx_seq_one_letter_code
_entity_poly.pdbx_strand_id
1 'polypeptide(L)'
;RAMGIPFVQEVIAGTESTQRLHPEVDVVIELGGEDAKLTYLHPTPEQRMNGTCAGGTGAFIDQMATLLHTDASGLNTLAEAHTQLYPIASRCGVFAKSDIQPLINQGAAHEDLAASIFSAVATQTIAGLACGRPIRGNVMFLGGPLHFLPQLREAYKTLLPKADSFITPENAQL
;
A
#
# COMPACT_ATOMS: atom_id res chain seq x y z
N ARG A 1 -21.61 3.25 24.00
CA ARG A 1 -22.67 4.30 23.80
C ARG A 1 -22.39 5.60 24.57
N ALA A 2 -21.14 6.04 24.69
CA ALA A 2 -20.83 7.25 25.46
C ALA A 2 -21.36 8.56 24.81
N MET A 3 -21.67 8.55 23.50
CA MET A 3 -22.14 9.76 22.78
C MET A 3 -23.54 9.63 22.17
N GLY A 4 -24.30 8.57 22.48
CA GLY A 4 -25.65 8.37 21.93
C GLY A 4 -25.76 8.16 20.43
N ILE A 5 -24.62 7.99 19.75
CA ILE A 5 -24.54 7.78 18.31
C ILE A 5 -24.57 6.26 18.04
N PRO A 6 -25.29 5.79 17.00
CA PRO A 6 -25.26 4.39 16.62
C PRO A 6 -23.85 3.98 16.19
N PHE A 7 -23.39 2.82 16.65
CA PHE A 7 -22.13 2.24 16.20
C PHE A 7 -22.28 1.74 14.76
N VAL A 8 -21.38 2.13 13.89
CA VAL A 8 -21.24 1.60 12.52
C VAL A 8 -19.83 1.00 12.40
N GLN A 9 -19.73 -0.18 11.85
CA GLN A 9 -18.43 -0.79 11.59
C GLN A 9 -17.66 0.03 10.55
N GLU A 10 -16.36 0.21 10.75
CA GLU A 10 -15.47 0.95 9.86
C GLU A 10 -15.61 0.52 8.39
N VAL A 11 -15.62 -0.80 8.15
CA VAL A 11 -15.80 -1.38 6.81
C VAL A 11 -17.06 -0.89 6.11
N ILE A 12 -18.18 -0.87 6.83
CA ILE A 12 -19.47 -0.43 6.29
C ILE A 12 -19.43 1.08 6.04
N ALA A 13 -18.93 1.83 7.02
CA ALA A 13 -18.84 3.28 6.92
C ALA A 13 -17.94 3.72 5.74
N GLY A 14 -16.75 3.10 5.61
CA GLY A 14 -15.81 3.40 4.52
C GLY A 14 -16.38 3.05 3.15
N THR A 15 -17.00 1.89 3.03
CA THR A 15 -17.65 1.46 1.78
C THR A 15 -18.77 2.40 1.37
N GLU A 16 -19.68 2.72 2.30
CA GLU A 16 -20.81 3.61 2.03
C GLU A 16 -20.35 5.04 1.74
N SER A 17 -19.35 5.55 2.46
CA SER A 17 -18.76 6.86 2.21
C SER A 17 -18.14 6.93 0.81
N THR A 18 -17.35 5.93 0.43
CA THR A 18 -16.74 5.88 -0.91
C THR A 18 -17.79 5.84 -1.99
N GLN A 19 -18.79 4.98 -1.88
CA GLN A 19 -19.86 4.88 -2.90
C GLN A 19 -20.70 6.16 -3.03
N ARG A 20 -20.83 6.93 -1.95
CA ARG A 20 -21.58 8.20 -1.98
C ARG A 20 -20.77 9.36 -2.53
N LEU A 21 -19.50 9.47 -2.14
CA LEU A 21 -18.65 10.60 -2.49
C LEU A 21 -17.90 10.40 -3.80
N HIS A 22 -17.63 9.14 -4.15
CA HIS A 22 -16.87 8.72 -5.31
C HIS A 22 -17.54 7.53 -6.00
N PRO A 23 -18.76 7.72 -6.57
CA PRO A 23 -19.52 6.64 -7.21
C PRO A 23 -18.82 6.05 -8.44
N GLU A 24 -17.83 6.73 -8.98
CA GLU A 24 -17.00 6.29 -10.10
C GLU A 24 -15.96 5.24 -9.72
N VAL A 25 -15.69 5.02 -8.42
CA VAL A 25 -14.65 4.10 -7.93
C VAL A 25 -15.13 2.65 -8.01
N ASP A 26 -14.29 1.79 -8.53
CA ASP A 26 -14.52 0.34 -8.61
C ASP A 26 -13.81 -0.43 -7.49
N VAL A 27 -12.59 0.00 -7.14
CA VAL A 27 -11.75 -0.68 -6.17
C VAL A 27 -11.06 0.33 -5.23
N VAL A 28 -11.04 0.03 -3.94
CA VAL A 28 -10.30 0.80 -2.94
C VAL A 28 -9.12 -0.04 -2.44
N ILE A 29 -7.93 0.54 -2.45
CA ILE A 29 -6.73 0.02 -1.77
C ILE A 29 -6.44 0.96 -0.61
N GLU A 30 -6.53 0.43 0.60
CA GLU A 30 -6.25 1.17 1.83
C GLU A 30 -5.02 0.57 2.52
N LEU A 31 -4.06 1.43 2.85
CA LEU A 31 -2.86 1.06 3.59
C LEU A 31 -2.83 1.83 4.91
N GLY A 32 -3.02 1.10 6.00
CA GLY A 32 -2.86 1.61 7.35
C GLY A 32 -1.44 1.43 7.90
N GLY A 33 -1.26 1.78 9.17
CA GLY A 33 -0.01 1.54 9.89
C GLY A 33 0.29 0.06 10.07
N GLU A 34 -0.71 -0.74 10.39
CA GLU A 34 -0.57 -2.17 10.68
C GLU A 34 -1.48 -3.07 9.83
N ASP A 35 -2.41 -2.50 9.08
CA ASP A 35 -3.35 -3.22 8.24
C ASP A 35 -3.28 -2.76 6.77
N ALA A 36 -3.71 -3.63 5.89
CA ALA A 36 -3.94 -3.35 4.49
C ALA A 36 -5.29 -3.94 4.08
N LYS A 37 -6.07 -3.17 3.33
CA LYS A 37 -7.41 -3.56 2.90
C LYS A 37 -7.55 -3.37 1.40
N LEU A 38 -8.29 -4.27 0.78
CA LEU A 38 -8.68 -4.22 -0.62
C LEU A 38 -10.18 -4.41 -0.70
N THR A 39 -10.90 -3.39 -1.18
CA THR A 39 -12.35 -3.43 -1.29
C THR A 39 -12.76 -3.31 -2.75
N TYR A 40 -13.42 -4.33 -3.28
CA TYR A 40 -14.14 -4.26 -4.54
C TYR A 40 -15.54 -3.72 -4.28
N LEU A 41 -15.96 -2.67 -4.96
CA LEU A 41 -17.25 -2.02 -4.72
C LEU A 41 -18.38 -2.60 -5.56
N HIS A 42 -18.06 -3.28 -6.66
CA HIS A 42 -19.02 -3.79 -7.62
C HIS A 42 -18.84 -5.27 -7.95
N PRO A 43 -19.91 -6.04 -8.26
CA PRO A 43 -21.35 -5.65 -8.19
C PRO A 43 -21.88 -5.58 -6.75
N THR A 44 -21.24 -6.26 -5.82
CA THR A 44 -21.53 -6.24 -4.38
C THR A 44 -20.23 -5.97 -3.66
N PRO A 45 -20.21 -5.07 -2.66
CA PRO A 45 -19.01 -4.78 -1.91
C PRO A 45 -18.38 -6.04 -1.29
N GLU A 46 -17.10 -6.26 -1.60
CA GLU A 46 -16.29 -7.35 -1.05
C GLU A 46 -14.99 -6.76 -0.53
N GLN A 47 -14.78 -6.85 0.77
CA GLN A 47 -13.53 -6.41 1.39
C GLN A 47 -12.67 -7.59 1.81
N ARG A 48 -11.37 -7.43 1.57
CA ARG A 48 -10.34 -8.35 2.02
C ARG A 48 -9.31 -7.54 2.82
N MET A 49 -8.83 -8.12 3.90
CA MET A 49 -7.86 -7.50 4.78
C MET A 49 -6.73 -8.50 5.06
N ASN A 50 -5.50 -8.00 5.22
CA ASN A 50 -4.40 -8.82 5.67
C ASN A 50 -4.71 -9.35 7.08
N GLY A 51 -4.19 -10.54 7.37
CA GLY A 51 -4.31 -11.15 8.70
C GLY A 51 -3.32 -10.53 9.69
N THR A 52 -2.57 -11.38 10.38
CA THR A 52 -1.62 -10.99 11.44
C THR A 52 -0.26 -10.50 10.94
N CYS A 53 -0.01 -10.46 9.63
CA CYS A 53 1.29 -10.09 9.08
C CYS A 53 1.33 -8.60 8.74
N ALA A 54 2.25 -7.87 9.34
CA ALA A 54 2.49 -6.45 9.02
C ALA A 54 3.15 -6.21 7.65
N GLY A 55 3.51 -7.26 6.93
CA GLY A 55 4.06 -7.12 5.57
C GLY A 55 3.10 -6.40 4.63
N GLY A 56 3.59 -5.41 3.90
CA GLY A 56 2.76 -4.58 3.03
C GLY A 56 1.97 -3.48 3.77
N THR A 57 2.41 -3.05 4.95
CA THR A 57 1.80 -1.99 5.76
C THR A 57 2.78 -0.86 6.06
N GLY A 58 2.30 0.22 6.70
CA GLY A 58 3.15 1.33 7.14
C GLY A 58 4.28 0.87 8.08
N ALA A 59 3.98 -0.01 9.03
CA ALA A 59 4.98 -0.55 9.96
C ALA A 59 6.10 -1.33 9.24
N PHE A 60 5.79 -2.01 8.15
CA PHE A 60 6.82 -2.62 7.31
C PHE A 60 7.70 -1.57 6.63
N ILE A 61 7.09 -0.50 6.10
CA ILE A 61 7.84 0.60 5.47
C ILE A 61 8.79 1.25 6.47
N ASP A 62 8.35 1.53 7.69
CA ASP A 62 9.18 2.12 8.76
C ASP A 62 10.34 1.20 9.14
N GLN A 63 10.09 -0.11 9.25
CA GLN A 63 11.16 -1.08 9.51
C GLN A 63 12.21 -1.11 8.40
N MET A 64 11.79 -1.03 7.13
CA MET A 64 12.71 -1.02 5.99
C MET A 64 13.46 0.31 5.88
N ALA A 65 12.80 1.42 6.15
CA ALA A 65 13.43 2.74 6.19
C ALA A 65 14.57 2.78 7.24
N THR A 66 14.34 2.18 8.41
CA THR A 66 15.37 2.07 9.46
C THR A 66 16.64 1.34 8.99
N LEU A 67 16.53 0.34 8.11
CA LEU A 67 17.70 -0.35 7.54
C LEU A 67 18.53 0.55 6.63
N LEU A 68 17.90 1.53 6.01
CA LEU A 68 18.56 2.53 5.15
C LEU A 68 18.92 3.82 5.92
N HIS A 69 18.83 3.78 7.27
CA HIS A 69 19.11 4.91 8.17
C HIS A 69 18.27 6.16 7.86
N THR A 70 17.00 5.97 7.50
CA THR A 70 16.05 7.03 7.16
C THR A 70 14.66 6.73 7.76
N ASP A 71 13.69 7.58 7.48
CA ASP A 71 12.27 7.41 7.77
C ASP A 71 11.46 7.17 6.48
N ALA A 72 10.14 7.00 6.59
CA ALA A 72 9.27 6.77 5.44
C ALA A 72 9.33 7.91 4.42
N SER A 73 9.44 9.16 4.86
CA SER A 73 9.55 10.33 3.98
C SER A 73 10.88 10.35 3.23
N GLY A 74 11.99 10.08 3.96
CA GLY A 74 13.32 9.96 3.35
C GLY A 74 13.40 8.78 2.38
N LEU A 75 12.74 7.65 2.70
CA LEU A 75 12.62 6.52 1.78
C LEU A 75 11.91 6.92 0.48
N ASN A 76 10.83 7.72 0.58
CA ASN A 76 10.13 8.23 -0.59
C ASN A 76 11.03 9.12 -1.44
N THR A 77 11.78 10.04 -0.81
CA THR A 77 12.72 10.93 -1.51
C THR A 77 13.83 10.16 -2.22
N LEU A 78 14.40 9.14 -1.55
CA LEU A 78 15.40 8.27 -2.19
C LEU A 78 14.81 7.56 -3.42
N ALA A 79 13.61 7.01 -3.30
CA ALA A 79 12.99 6.26 -4.39
C ALA A 79 12.73 7.08 -5.67
N GLU A 80 12.68 8.41 -5.58
CA GLU A 80 12.50 9.29 -6.76
C GLU A 80 13.64 9.18 -7.77
N ALA A 81 14.87 8.91 -7.30
CA ALA A 81 16.07 8.87 -8.12
C ALA A 81 16.49 7.46 -8.53
N HIS A 82 15.66 6.44 -8.28
CA HIS A 82 16.01 5.06 -8.61
C HIS A 82 16.22 4.84 -10.12
N THR A 83 17.10 3.92 -10.44
CA THR A 83 17.44 3.53 -11.81
C THR A 83 17.09 2.07 -12.11
N GLN A 84 17.01 1.23 -11.10
CA GLN A 84 16.68 -0.17 -11.21
C GLN A 84 15.91 -0.68 -9.99
N LEU A 85 15.30 -1.87 -10.12
CA LEU A 85 14.62 -2.54 -9.02
C LEU A 85 15.29 -3.89 -8.74
N TYR A 86 15.49 -4.19 -7.47
CA TYR A 86 15.95 -5.48 -6.99
C TYR A 86 14.76 -6.37 -6.60
N PRO A 87 14.82 -7.68 -6.85
CA PRO A 87 13.83 -8.61 -6.34
C PRO A 87 13.96 -8.73 -4.82
N ILE A 88 12.98 -8.20 -4.09
CA ILE A 88 12.86 -8.31 -2.64
C ILE A 88 11.67 -9.19 -2.32
N ALA A 89 11.84 -10.13 -1.38
CA ALA A 89 10.75 -11.00 -0.96
C ALA A 89 9.57 -10.19 -0.40
N SER A 90 8.42 -10.35 -1.02
CA SER A 90 7.19 -9.63 -0.70
C SER A 90 6.27 -10.42 0.25
N ARG A 91 6.82 -11.29 1.13
CA ARG A 91 6.00 -12.16 2.00
C ARG A 91 6.12 -11.83 3.48
N CYS A 92 7.28 -11.44 3.95
CA CYS A 92 7.56 -11.25 5.37
C CYS A 92 8.73 -10.29 5.55
N GLY A 93 8.63 -9.39 6.55
CA GLY A 93 9.69 -8.43 6.88
C GLY A 93 11.03 -9.07 7.19
N VAL A 94 11.05 -10.30 7.75
CA VAL A 94 12.28 -11.04 8.01
C VAL A 94 12.98 -11.42 6.71
N PHE A 95 12.25 -11.98 5.74
CA PHE A 95 12.83 -12.34 4.44
C PHE A 95 13.23 -11.09 3.65
N ALA A 96 12.44 -10.03 3.68
CA ALA A 96 12.81 -8.76 3.06
C ALA A 96 14.13 -8.23 3.60
N LYS A 97 14.36 -8.27 4.93
CA LYS A 97 15.64 -7.90 5.55
C LYS A 97 16.78 -8.78 5.06
N SER A 98 16.55 -10.07 4.95
CA SER A 98 17.56 -11.03 4.47
C SER A 98 17.96 -10.79 3.01
N ASP A 99 17.06 -10.24 2.20
CA ASP A 99 17.34 -9.87 0.82
C ASP A 99 18.04 -8.50 0.72
N ILE A 100 17.62 -7.54 1.53
CA ILE A 100 18.14 -6.16 1.49
C ILE A 100 19.56 -6.09 2.07
N GLN A 101 19.85 -6.77 3.18
CA GLN A 101 21.14 -6.67 3.86
C GLN A 101 22.33 -7.04 2.97
N PRO A 102 22.31 -8.14 2.20
CA PRO A 102 23.39 -8.43 1.24
C PRO A 102 23.56 -7.36 0.17
N LEU A 103 22.46 -6.77 -0.31
CA LEU A 103 22.51 -5.71 -1.32
C LEU A 103 23.18 -4.45 -0.77
N ILE A 104 22.86 -4.06 0.48
CA ILE A 104 23.56 -2.96 1.18
C ILE A 104 25.06 -3.26 1.27
N ASN A 105 25.42 -4.47 1.69
CA ASN A 105 26.81 -4.87 1.86
C ASN A 105 27.58 -4.90 0.52
N GLN A 106 26.90 -5.10 -0.58
CA GLN A 106 27.44 -5.04 -1.95
C GLN A 106 27.51 -3.63 -2.52
N GLY A 107 27.03 -2.63 -1.79
CA GLY A 107 27.04 -1.23 -2.22
C GLY A 107 25.93 -0.86 -3.19
N ALA A 108 24.79 -1.57 -3.15
CA ALA A 108 23.62 -1.18 -3.93
C ALA A 108 23.17 0.26 -3.56
N ALA A 109 22.76 1.02 -4.55
CA ALA A 109 22.28 2.38 -4.34
C ALA A 109 21.04 2.39 -3.44
N HIS A 110 21.01 3.30 -2.47
CA HIS A 110 19.88 3.42 -1.54
C HIS A 110 18.59 3.81 -2.26
N GLU A 111 18.69 4.56 -3.34
CA GLU A 111 17.61 4.96 -4.23
C GLU A 111 16.90 3.73 -4.83
N ASP A 112 17.68 2.80 -5.36
CA ASP A 112 17.20 1.56 -5.94
C ASP A 112 16.59 0.63 -4.90
N LEU A 113 17.20 0.56 -3.70
CA LEU A 113 16.67 -0.22 -2.58
C LEU A 113 15.33 0.35 -2.09
N ALA A 114 15.21 1.67 -1.99
CA ALA A 114 13.99 2.35 -1.57
C ALA A 114 12.82 2.07 -2.53
N ALA A 115 13.04 2.21 -3.82
CA ALA A 115 12.04 1.88 -4.83
C ALA A 115 11.67 0.38 -4.83
N SER A 116 12.66 -0.50 -4.62
CA SER A 116 12.45 -1.94 -4.51
C SER A 116 11.61 -2.33 -3.31
N ILE A 117 11.78 -1.64 -2.17
CA ILE A 117 10.97 -1.80 -0.97
C ILE A 117 9.50 -1.43 -1.28
N PHE A 118 9.23 -0.29 -1.92
CA PHE A 118 7.87 0.09 -2.30
C PHE A 118 7.24 -0.88 -3.29
N SER A 119 8.01 -1.38 -4.25
CA SER A 119 7.56 -2.43 -5.17
C SER A 119 7.20 -3.72 -4.41
N ALA A 120 7.99 -4.12 -3.41
CA ALA A 120 7.69 -5.29 -2.58
C ALA A 120 6.42 -5.10 -1.75
N VAL A 121 6.20 -3.91 -1.15
CA VAL A 121 4.97 -3.56 -0.43
C VAL A 121 3.75 -3.69 -1.33
N ALA A 122 3.78 -3.05 -2.50
CA ALA A 122 2.66 -3.09 -3.45
C ALA A 122 2.40 -4.52 -3.96
N THR A 123 3.45 -5.27 -4.29
CA THR A 123 3.34 -6.67 -4.72
C THR A 123 2.71 -7.55 -3.64
N GLN A 124 3.12 -7.38 -2.38
CA GLN A 124 2.57 -8.15 -1.28
C GLN A 124 1.08 -7.87 -1.05
N THR A 125 0.70 -6.60 -1.04
CA THR A 125 -0.69 -6.20 -0.86
C THR A 125 -1.56 -6.74 -1.99
N ILE A 126 -1.14 -6.55 -3.24
CA ILE A 126 -1.89 -7.03 -4.41
C ILE A 126 -1.98 -8.55 -4.40
N ALA A 127 -0.86 -9.26 -4.27
CA ALA A 127 -0.86 -10.72 -4.30
C ALA A 127 -1.63 -11.34 -3.12
N GLY A 128 -1.46 -10.77 -1.93
CA GLY A 128 -2.08 -11.27 -0.70
C GLY A 128 -3.58 -11.03 -0.63
N LEU A 129 -4.04 -9.87 -1.10
CA LEU A 129 -5.44 -9.48 -0.96
C LEU A 129 -6.28 -9.72 -2.23
N ALA A 130 -5.72 -9.52 -3.41
CA ALA A 130 -6.46 -9.77 -4.64
C ALA A 130 -6.68 -11.28 -4.89
N CYS A 131 -5.77 -12.15 -4.43
CA CYS A 131 -5.87 -13.61 -4.57
C CYS A 131 -6.24 -14.03 -6.00
N GLY A 132 -5.62 -13.41 -7.00
CA GLY A 132 -5.86 -13.68 -8.42
C GLY A 132 -7.08 -12.97 -9.02
N ARG A 133 -7.94 -12.32 -8.24
CA ARG A 133 -9.02 -11.47 -8.79
C ARG A 133 -8.40 -10.21 -9.39
N PRO A 134 -8.67 -9.90 -10.67
CA PRO A 134 -8.07 -8.73 -11.30
C PRO A 134 -8.59 -7.43 -10.67
N ILE A 135 -7.68 -6.48 -10.45
CA ILE A 135 -8.00 -5.10 -10.09
C ILE A 135 -8.14 -4.31 -11.39
N ARG A 136 -9.31 -3.75 -11.63
CA ARG A 136 -9.68 -3.04 -12.86
C ARG A 136 -10.58 -1.84 -12.53
N GLY A 137 -10.73 -0.95 -13.51
CA GLY A 137 -11.55 0.25 -13.38
C GLY A 137 -10.84 1.35 -12.61
N ASN A 138 -11.60 2.19 -11.94
CA ASN A 138 -11.09 3.32 -11.18
C ASN A 138 -10.67 2.86 -9.79
N VAL A 139 -9.38 3.02 -9.48
CA VAL A 139 -8.78 2.60 -8.21
C VAL A 139 -8.57 3.81 -7.30
N MET A 140 -9.10 3.75 -6.09
CA MET A 140 -8.88 4.76 -5.07
C MET A 140 -7.82 4.30 -4.07
N PHE A 141 -6.91 5.21 -3.72
CA PHE A 141 -5.91 5.02 -2.68
C PHE A 141 -6.30 5.73 -1.40
N LEU A 142 -6.35 5.00 -0.28
CA LEU A 142 -6.63 5.50 1.06
C LEU A 142 -5.55 5.09 2.06
N GLY A 143 -5.54 5.77 3.20
CA GLY A 143 -4.61 5.52 4.31
C GLY A 143 -3.33 6.34 4.24
N GLY A 144 -2.70 6.55 5.39
CA GLY A 144 -1.54 7.42 5.56
C GLY A 144 -0.38 7.11 4.60
N PRO A 145 0.10 5.87 4.51
CA PRO A 145 1.19 5.53 3.60
C PRO A 145 0.91 5.89 2.14
N LEU A 146 -0.30 5.61 1.64
CA LEU A 146 -0.67 5.95 0.26
C LEU A 146 -0.94 7.45 0.05
N HIS A 147 -1.32 8.18 1.11
CA HIS A 147 -1.47 9.63 1.04
C HIS A 147 -0.13 10.35 0.99
N PHE A 148 0.81 10.02 1.90
CA PHE A 148 2.05 10.76 2.09
C PHE A 148 3.22 10.29 1.23
N LEU A 149 3.16 9.09 0.61
CA LEU A 149 4.27 8.50 -0.14
C LEU A 149 3.92 8.37 -1.63
N PRO A 150 4.18 9.41 -2.45
CA PRO A 150 3.92 9.37 -3.89
C PRO A 150 4.60 8.20 -4.60
N GLN A 151 5.85 7.87 -4.25
CA GLN A 151 6.59 6.77 -4.90
C GLN A 151 5.98 5.39 -4.61
N LEU A 152 5.36 5.23 -3.45
CA LEU A 152 4.57 4.02 -3.16
C LEU A 152 3.35 3.93 -4.10
N ARG A 153 2.65 5.04 -4.36
CA ARG A 153 1.55 5.04 -5.34
C ARG A 153 2.02 4.69 -6.74
N GLU A 154 3.18 5.19 -7.16
CA GLU A 154 3.76 4.84 -8.46
C GLU A 154 4.09 3.33 -8.56
N ALA A 155 4.59 2.72 -7.48
CA ALA A 155 4.80 1.27 -7.43
C ALA A 155 3.47 0.50 -7.63
N TYR A 156 2.38 0.93 -7.01
CA TYR A 156 1.05 0.34 -7.23
C TYR A 156 0.58 0.53 -8.68
N LYS A 157 0.71 1.73 -9.24
CA LYS A 157 0.30 2.03 -10.63
C LYS A 157 1.01 1.12 -11.63
N THR A 158 2.31 0.93 -11.44
CA THR A 158 3.14 0.04 -12.29
C THR A 158 2.63 -1.41 -12.26
N LEU A 159 2.17 -1.88 -11.10
CA LEU A 159 1.69 -3.25 -10.91
C LEU A 159 0.21 -3.46 -11.29
N LEU A 160 -0.51 -2.38 -11.58
CA LEU A 160 -1.95 -2.40 -11.91
C LEU A 160 -2.24 -1.90 -13.33
N PRO A 161 -1.67 -2.52 -14.37
CA PRO A 161 -1.81 -2.04 -15.76
C PRO A 161 -3.22 -2.16 -16.32
N LYS A 162 -4.15 -2.78 -15.59
CA LYS A 162 -5.57 -2.93 -15.97
C LYS A 162 -6.48 -1.95 -15.27
N ALA A 163 -5.96 -1.07 -14.43
CA ALA A 163 -6.70 0.04 -13.85
C ALA A 163 -6.87 1.16 -14.89
N ASP A 164 -8.06 1.75 -14.93
CA ASP A 164 -8.37 2.83 -15.88
C ASP A 164 -7.90 4.19 -15.34
N SER A 165 -8.05 4.41 -14.03
CA SER A 165 -7.59 5.62 -13.37
C SER A 165 -7.22 5.37 -11.90
N PHE A 166 -6.51 6.36 -11.30
CA PHE A 166 -6.12 6.34 -9.91
C PHE A 166 -6.55 7.64 -9.23
N ILE A 167 -7.24 7.53 -8.10
CA ILE A 167 -7.82 8.63 -7.32
C ILE A 167 -7.17 8.62 -5.93
N THR A 168 -6.68 9.76 -5.47
CA THR A 168 -6.21 9.95 -4.10
C THR A 168 -6.92 11.18 -3.55
N PRO A 169 -7.92 11.03 -2.67
CA PRO A 169 -8.62 12.16 -2.06
C PRO A 169 -7.69 13.04 -1.23
N GLU A 170 -8.03 14.33 -1.08
CA GLU A 170 -7.23 15.27 -0.27
C GLU A 170 -7.07 14.82 1.19
N ASN A 171 -8.09 14.14 1.74
CA ASN A 171 -8.11 13.63 3.10
C ASN A 171 -7.99 12.09 3.15
N ALA A 172 -7.20 11.52 2.24
CA ALA A 172 -7.04 10.07 2.11
C ALA A 172 -6.44 9.39 3.34
N GLN A 173 -5.82 10.17 4.25
CA GLN A 173 -5.22 9.67 5.51
C GLN A 173 -6.25 9.46 6.63
N LEU A 174 -7.46 9.96 6.50
CA LEU A 174 -8.55 9.82 7.46
C LEU A 174 -9.34 8.54 7.18
#